data_0863212a1628400f7018be3a42eda711
#
_entry.id   0863212a1628400f7018be3a42eda711
#
_cell.length_a   1.000
_cell.length_b   1.000
_cell.length_c   1.000
_cell.angle_alpha   90.00
_cell.angle_beta   90.00
_cell.angle_gamma   90.00
#
_symmetry.space_group_name_H-M   'P 1'
#
loop_
_entity.id
_entity.type
_entity.pdbx_description
1 polymer ?
#
loop_
_entity_poly.entity_id
_entity_poly.type
_entity_poly.pdbx_seq_one_letter_code
_entity_poly.pdbx_strand_id
1 'polypeptide(L)'
;MNIRKIFIWIVSIFFLTGCSNISNKNFNNKREEIYRNLYENWQIEKLETELSKEDNQDLVLKYKGLMKEQQRDKKSLEILTDEIKQELANGNTSKLKNTLDSSLKNIFIGNEIEKVDFSKIKIFINKPKFFKNSANNVIAFIVEDRTIYFDVYFSLKSGEWKITKFKERR
;
A
#
# COMPACT_ATOMS: atom_id res chain seq x y z
N MET A 1 40.87 -27.50 46.48
CA MET A 1 40.37 -26.71 45.35
C MET A 1 39.25 -25.81 45.88
N ASN A 2 39.40 -24.49 45.81
CA ASN A 2 38.62 -23.52 46.58
C ASN A 2 37.25 -23.27 45.90
N ILE A 3 36.18 -23.78 46.50
CA ILE A 3 34.78 -23.69 46.01
C ILE A 3 34.36 -22.21 45.67
N ARG A 4 34.89 -21.22 46.38
CA ARG A 4 34.68 -19.79 46.10
C ARG A 4 35.18 -19.33 44.70
N LYS A 5 36.28 -19.93 44.19
CA LYS A 5 36.80 -19.56 42.86
C LYS A 5 35.97 -20.16 41.74
N ILE A 6 35.36 -21.32 41.94
CA ILE A 6 34.47 -21.97 40.96
C ILE A 6 33.15 -21.16 40.84
N PHE A 7 32.62 -20.66 41.97
CA PHE A 7 31.38 -19.84 41.97
C PHE A 7 31.53 -18.50 41.23
N ILE A 8 32.69 -17.86 41.36
CA ILE A 8 32.99 -16.59 40.65
C ILE A 8 33.08 -16.83 39.13
N TRP A 9 33.64 -17.93 38.68
CA TRP A 9 33.73 -18.28 37.27
C TRP A 9 32.37 -18.61 36.65
N ILE A 10 31.48 -19.31 37.34
CA ILE A 10 30.14 -19.63 36.89
C ILE A 10 29.28 -18.35 36.76
N VAL A 11 29.36 -17.45 37.73
CA VAL A 11 28.62 -16.16 37.69
C VAL A 11 29.14 -15.27 36.55
N SER A 12 30.45 -15.27 36.26
CA SER A 12 31.00 -14.46 35.16
C SER A 12 30.57 -14.97 33.77
N ILE A 13 30.39 -16.28 33.60
CA ILE A 13 29.90 -16.85 32.32
C ILE A 13 28.44 -16.50 32.09
N PHE A 14 27.58 -16.44 33.14
CA PHE A 14 26.19 -16.05 33.02
C PHE A 14 26.01 -14.57 32.66
N PHE A 15 26.90 -13.68 33.08
CA PHE A 15 26.84 -12.28 32.71
C PHE A 15 27.27 -11.98 31.28
N LEU A 16 28.15 -12.79 30.69
CA LEU A 16 28.63 -12.59 29.33
C LEU A 16 27.65 -13.13 28.28
N THR A 17 26.84 -14.14 28.59
CA THR A 17 25.83 -14.68 27.68
C THR A 17 24.51 -13.89 27.72
N GLY A 18 24.19 -13.18 28.82
CA GLY A 18 22.97 -12.39 28.95
C GLY A 18 22.97 -11.08 28.16
N CYS A 19 24.13 -10.44 27.98
CA CYS A 19 24.21 -9.15 27.30
C CYS A 19 24.14 -9.23 25.77
N SER A 20 24.56 -10.33 25.16
CA SER A 20 24.54 -10.48 23.69
C SER A 20 23.14 -10.67 23.14
N ASN A 21 22.25 -11.35 23.86
CA ASN A 21 20.88 -11.59 23.42
C ASN A 21 19.98 -10.34 23.50
N ILE A 22 20.20 -9.46 24.46
CA ILE A 22 19.41 -8.22 24.61
C ILE A 22 19.80 -7.19 23.54
N SER A 23 21.09 -7.07 23.24
CA SER A 23 21.59 -6.16 22.19
C SER A 23 21.11 -6.58 20.81
N ASN A 24 21.18 -7.85 20.47
CA ASN A 24 20.71 -8.37 19.18
C ASN A 24 19.19 -8.21 19.01
N LYS A 25 18.40 -8.42 20.05
CA LYS A 25 16.95 -8.25 19.99
C LYS A 25 16.53 -6.80 19.74
N ASN A 26 17.18 -5.84 20.38
CA ASN A 26 16.93 -4.42 20.15
C ASN A 26 17.37 -3.95 18.77
N PHE A 27 18.46 -4.47 18.25
CA PHE A 27 18.97 -4.15 16.92
C PHE A 27 18.04 -4.68 15.81
N ASN A 28 17.58 -5.93 15.95
CA ASN A 28 16.63 -6.53 15.03
C ASN A 28 15.28 -5.79 15.03
N ASN A 29 14.79 -5.36 16.19
CA ASN A 29 13.55 -4.58 16.27
C ASN A 29 13.65 -3.25 15.53
N LYS A 30 14.78 -2.55 15.62
CA LYS A 30 15.00 -1.28 14.91
C LYS A 30 15.08 -1.46 13.40
N ARG A 31 15.73 -2.52 12.90
CA ARG A 31 15.76 -2.85 11.47
C ARG A 31 14.37 -3.20 10.96
N GLU A 32 13.64 -4.04 11.67
CA GLU A 32 12.28 -4.41 11.31
C GLU A 32 11.34 -3.19 11.25
N GLU A 33 11.53 -2.21 12.13
CA GLU A 33 10.78 -0.95 12.09
C GLU A 33 11.08 -0.15 10.82
N ILE A 34 12.35 -0.09 10.39
CA ILE A 34 12.73 0.56 9.12
C ILE A 34 12.07 -0.15 7.94
N TYR A 35 12.14 -1.48 7.87
CA TYR A 35 11.54 -2.25 6.78
C TYR A 35 10.03 -2.11 6.74
N ARG A 36 9.37 -2.12 7.91
CA ARG A 36 7.93 -1.88 8.02
C ARG A 36 7.57 -0.48 7.52
N ASN A 37 8.34 0.54 7.89
CA ASN A 37 8.10 1.91 7.43
C ASN A 37 8.24 2.02 5.91
N LEU A 38 9.30 1.46 5.33
CA LEU A 38 9.49 1.45 3.87
C LEU A 38 8.37 0.71 3.15
N TYR A 39 7.94 -0.44 3.68
CA TYR A 39 6.81 -1.21 3.19
C TYR A 39 5.50 -0.42 3.25
N GLU A 40 5.14 0.12 4.40
CA GLU A 40 3.90 0.89 4.57
C GLU A 40 3.83 2.14 3.67
N ASN A 41 4.97 2.72 3.33
CA ASN A 41 5.06 3.88 2.43
C ASN A 41 5.31 3.51 0.96
N TRP A 42 5.21 2.22 0.61
CA TRP A 42 5.39 1.71 -0.76
C TRP A 42 6.73 2.09 -1.40
N GLN A 43 7.79 2.22 -0.58
CA GLN A 43 9.14 2.51 -1.05
C GLN A 43 9.88 1.22 -1.43
N ILE A 44 9.34 0.49 -2.41
CA ILE A 44 9.76 -0.87 -2.78
C ILE A 44 11.24 -0.92 -3.14
N GLU A 45 11.74 -0.01 -3.96
CA GLU A 45 13.14 0.04 -4.39
C GLU A 45 14.10 0.25 -3.22
N LYS A 46 13.73 1.13 -2.27
CA LYS A 46 14.54 1.36 -1.07
C LYS A 46 14.50 0.14 -0.15
N LEU A 47 13.33 -0.47 0.01
CA LEU A 47 13.18 -1.68 0.82
C LEU A 47 14.04 -2.82 0.23
N GLU A 48 14.03 -3.02 -1.07
CA GLU A 48 14.85 -4.01 -1.76
C GLU A 48 16.35 -3.74 -1.53
N THR A 49 16.78 -2.48 -1.64
CA THR A 49 18.16 -2.07 -1.39
C THR A 49 18.58 -2.34 0.05
N GLU A 50 17.73 -2.05 1.03
CA GLU A 50 18.05 -2.32 2.45
C GLU A 50 18.05 -3.82 2.76
N LEU A 51 17.12 -4.60 2.18
CA LEU A 51 17.07 -6.05 2.34
C LEU A 51 18.28 -6.77 1.70
N SER A 52 18.91 -6.18 0.68
CA SER A 52 20.11 -6.75 0.08
C SER A 52 21.33 -6.72 1.01
N LYS A 53 21.30 -5.89 2.05
CA LYS A 53 22.36 -5.73 3.07
C LYS A 53 22.00 -6.47 4.37
N GLU A 54 20.86 -7.15 4.41
CA GLU A 54 20.35 -7.82 5.61
C GLU A 54 20.84 -9.26 5.70
N ASP A 55 21.45 -9.61 6.84
CA ASP A 55 21.97 -10.95 7.11
C ASP A 55 20.89 -11.89 7.70
N ASN A 56 19.83 -11.34 8.29
CA ASN A 56 18.72 -12.10 8.86
C ASN A 56 17.78 -12.62 7.76
N GLN A 57 17.96 -13.89 7.39
CA GLN A 57 17.21 -14.53 6.31
C GLN A 57 15.70 -14.56 6.54
N ASP A 58 15.24 -14.65 7.78
CA ASP A 58 13.80 -14.65 8.11
C ASP A 58 13.17 -13.29 7.80
N LEU A 59 13.86 -12.18 8.14
CA LEU A 59 13.42 -10.84 7.77
C LEU A 59 13.42 -10.64 6.25
N VAL A 60 14.47 -11.11 5.58
CA VAL A 60 14.57 -11.03 4.11
C VAL A 60 13.40 -11.77 3.45
N LEU A 61 13.12 -13.01 3.85
CA LEU A 61 12.03 -13.81 3.29
C LEU A 61 10.66 -13.17 3.55
N LYS A 62 10.43 -12.70 4.79
CA LYS A 62 9.19 -12.00 5.19
C LYS A 62 8.92 -10.82 4.27
N TYR A 63 9.87 -9.88 4.18
CA TYR A 63 9.64 -8.64 3.43
C TYR A 63 9.68 -8.83 1.92
N LYS A 64 10.43 -9.77 1.37
CA LYS A 64 10.34 -10.16 -0.04
C LYS A 64 8.95 -10.71 -0.40
N GLY A 65 8.33 -11.49 0.49
CA GLY A 65 6.95 -11.95 0.32
C GLY A 65 5.97 -10.77 0.26
N LEU A 66 6.03 -9.87 1.24
CA LEU A 66 5.20 -8.66 1.31
C LEU A 66 5.39 -7.73 0.11
N MET A 67 6.63 -7.56 -0.38
CA MET A 67 6.90 -6.76 -1.59
C MET A 67 6.22 -7.35 -2.84
N LYS A 68 6.22 -8.67 -3.00
CA LYS A 68 5.52 -9.33 -4.12
C LYS A 68 4.01 -9.07 -4.07
N GLU A 69 3.43 -9.11 -2.87
CA GLU A 69 2.02 -8.77 -2.69
C GLU A 69 1.75 -7.31 -3.07
N GLN A 70 2.57 -6.38 -2.60
CA GLN A 70 2.44 -4.96 -2.97
C GLN A 70 2.55 -4.74 -4.49
N GLN A 71 3.51 -5.39 -5.15
CA GLN A 71 3.66 -5.28 -6.60
C GLN A 71 2.43 -5.78 -7.34
N ARG A 72 1.85 -6.91 -6.89
CA ARG A 72 0.59 -7.44 -7.42
C ARG A 72 -0.56 -6.46 -7.21
N ASP A 73 -0.70 -5.92 -6.01
CA ASP A 73 -1.78 -5.01 -5.64
C ASP A 73 -1.66 -3.68 -6.39
N LYS A 74 -0.44 -3.16 -6.56
CA LYS A 74 -0.17 -2.00 -7.42
C LYS A 74 -0.63 -2.24 -8.85
N LYS A 75 -0.21 -3.35 -9.45
CA LYS A 75 -0.60 -3.71 -10.82
C LYS A 75 -2.10 -3.89 -10.95
N SER A 76 -2.76 -4.50 -9.95
CA SER A 76 -4.21 -4.69 -9.98
C SER A 76 -4.98 -3.36 -9.95
N LEU A 77 -4.51 -2.34 -9.20
CA LEU A 77 -5.12 -1.01 -9.21
C LEU A 77 -4.87 -0.28 -10.53
N GLU A 78 -3.68 -0.38 -11.09
CA GLU A 78 -3.36 0.22 -12.40
C GLU A 78 -4.27 -0.36 -13.49
N ILE A 79 -4.43 -1.68 -13.53
CA ILE A 79 -5.35 -2.34 -14.47
C ILE A 79 -6.79 -1.88 -14.23
N LEU A 80 -7.25 -1.87 -12.98
CA LEU A 80 -8.61 -1.45 -12.62
C LEU A 80 -8.90 -0.03 -13.08
N THR A 81 -7.97 0.89 -12.87
CA THR A 81 -8.15 2.30 -13.27
C THR A 81 -8.19 2.45 -14.79
N ASP A 82 -7.38 1.69 -15.52
CA ASP A 82 -7.40 1.68 -16.98
C ASP A 82 -8.71 1.08 -17.53
N GLU A 83 -9.22 -0.01 -16.93
CA GLU A 83 -10.50 -0.61 -17.30
C GLU A 83 -11.66 0.37 -17.05
N ILE A 84 -11.69 1.04 -15.89
CA ILE A 84 -12.70 2.08 -15.60
C ILE A 84 -12.65 3.19 -16.66
N LYS A 85 -11.45 3.67 -16.99
CA LYS A 85 -11.27 4.70 -18.02
C LYS A 85 -11.80 4.26 -19.37
N GLN A 86 -11.47 3.04 -19.81
CA GLN A 86 -11.88 2.50 -21.10
C GLN A 86 -13.40 2.30 -21.16
N GLU A 87 -13.99 1.72 -20.11
CA GLU A 87 -15.45 1.54 -20.06
C GLU A 87 -16.20 2.85 -20.08
N LEU A 88 -15.75 3.83 -19.28
CA LEU A 88 -16.36 5.18 -19.28
C LEU A 88 -16.26 5.84 -20.65
N ALA A 89 -15.12 5.75 -21.32
CA ALA A 89 -14.96 6.30 -22.69
C ALA A 89 -15.92 5.65 -23.70
N ASN A 90 -16.36 4.42 -23.46
CA ASN A 90 -17.37 3.72 -24.24
C ASN A 90 -18.82 3.93 -23.75
N GLY A 91 -19.03 4.85 -22.78
CA GLY A 91 -20.34 5.12 -22.19
C GLY A 91 -20.82 4.07 -21.17
N ASN A 92 -19.95 3.11 -20.79
CA ASN A 92 -20.29 2.06 -19.83
C ASN A 92 -19.82 2.44 -18.41
N THR A 93 -20.75 2.49 -17.45
CA THR A 93 -20.48 2.85 -16.06
C THR A 93 -20.39 1.62 -15.12
N SER A 94 -20.56 0.42 -15.63
CA SER A 94 -20.69 -0.81 -14.82
C SER A 94 -19.45 -1.07 -13.96
N LYS A 95 -18.25 -0.96 -14.55
CA LYS A 95 -16.99 -1.17 -13.81
C LYS A 95 -16.82 -0.17 -12.68
N LEU A 96 -17.07 1.11 -12.95
CA LEU A 96 -17.04 2.17 -11.92
C LEU A 96 -18.00 1.83 -10.78
N LYS A 97 -19.27 1.51 -11.08
CA LYS A 97 -20.30 1.17 -10.09
C LYS A 97 -19.91 -0.04 -9.25
N ASN A 98 -19.36 -1.08 -9.86
CA ASN A 98 -18.95 -2.31 -9.18
C ASN A 98 -17.71 -2.11 -8.30
N THR A 99 -16.91 -1.10 -8.61
CA THR A 99 -15.73 -0.73 -7.83
C THR A 99 -16.06 0.16 -6.63
N LEU A 100 -17.24 0.81 -6.60
CA LEU A 100 -17.65 1.63 -5.47
C LEU A 100 -17.80 0.78 -4.19
N ASP A 101 -17.30 1.30 -3.08
CA ASP A 101 -17.61 0.77 -1.75
C ASP A 101 -19.11 0.88 -1.46
N SER A 102 -19.63 -0.03 -0.63
CA SER A 102 -21.06 -0.05 -0.28
C SER A 102 -21.57 1.28 0.29
N SER A 103 -20.72 2.00 1.03
CA SER A 103 -21.05 3.32 1.59
C SER A 103 -21.26 4.39 0.52
N LEU A 104 -20.57 4.28 -0.62
CA LEU A 104 -20.73 5.21 -1.75
C LEU A 104 -21.84 4.81 -2.71
N LYS A 105 -22.14 3.51 -2.82
CA LYS A 105 -23.19 3.03 -3.72
C LYS A 105 -24.53 3.75 -3.50
N ASN A 106 -24.90 3.98 -2.25
CA ASN A 106 -26.16 4.65 -1.89
C ASN A 106 -26.15 6.16 -2.15
N ILE A 107 -24.98 6.79 -2.21
CA ILE A 107 -24.84 8.24 -2.40
C ILE A 107 -24.65 8.59 -3.89
N PHE A 108 -23.97 7.75 -4.64
CA PHE A 108 -23.50 8.03 -6.00
C PHE A 108 -24.39 7.42 -7.10
N ILE A 109 -25.22 6.42 -6.75
CA ILE A 109 -25.99 5.65 -7.73
C ILE A 109 -27.44 6.14 -7.86
N GLY A 110 -27.71 7.35 -7.40
CA GLY A 110 -28.82 8.06 -8.02
C GLY A 110 -28.52 8.18 -9.53
N ASN A 111 -29.52 8.05 -10.35
CA ASN A 111 -29.56 8.08 -11.81
C ASN A 111 -28.72 9.18 -12.52
N GLU A 112 -27.91 9.92 -11.79
CA GLU A 112 -27.13 11.07 -12.28
C GLU A 112 -25.91 10.63 -13.12
N ILE A 113 -25.19 9.58 -12.70
CA ILE A 113 -24.04 9.08 -13.48
C ILE A 113 -24.50 8.48 -14.82
N GLU A 114 -25.68 7.86 -14.86
CA GLU A 114 -26.22 7.27 -16.08
C GLU A 114 -26.67 8.32 -17.10
N LYS A 115 -26.94 9.53 -16.66
CA LYS A 115 -27.33 10.66 -17.54
C LYS A 115 -26.13 11.32 -18.21
N VAL A 116 -24.91 11.02 -17.76
CA VAL A 116 -23.69 11.63 -18.31
C VAL A 116 -23.25 10.86 -19.56
N ASP A 117 -23.18 11.54 -20.69
CA ASP A 117 -22.62 11.01 -21.92
C ASP A 117 -21.09 11.04 -21.88
N PHE A 118 -20.51 10.02 -21.25
CA PHE A 118 -19.05 9.91 -21.11
C PHE A 118 -18.33 9.78 -22.46
N SER A 119 -19.00 9.39 -23.54
CA SER A 119 -18.39 9.28 -24.87
C SER A 119 -17.89 10.63 -25.41
N LYS A 120 -18.44 11.73 -24.90
CA LYS A 120 -18.05 13.11 -25.23
C LYS A 120 -17.03 13.71 -24.28
N ILE A 121 -16.59 12.95 -23.27
CA ILE A 121 -15.69 13.42 -22.22
C ILE A 121 -14.31 12.82 -22.40
N LYS A 122 -13.28 13.65 -22.45
CA LYS A 122 -11.90 13.15 -22.38
C LYS A 122 -11.52 12.91 -20.92
N ILE A 123 -11.04 11.69 -20.63
CA ILE A 123 -10.72 11.26 -19.27
C ILE A 123 -9.21 11.04 -19.15
N PHE A 124 -8.60 11.73 -18.19
CA PHE A 124 -7.20 11.55 -17.83
C PHE A 124 -7.10 11.05 -16.40
N ILE A 125 -6.28 10.02 -16.18
CA ILE A 125 -6.05 9.44 -14.86
C ILE A 125 -4.55 9.47 -14.59
N ASN A 126 -4.14 10.07 -13.49
CA ASN A 126 -2.76 10.09 -13.06
C ASN A 126 -2.35 8.74 -12.44
N LYS A 127 -1.04 8.49 -12.31
CA LYS A 127 -0.55 7.33 -11.59
C LYS A 127 -1.01 7.38 -10.12
N PRO A 128 -1.49 6.26 -9.55
CA PRO A 128 -1.90 6.21 -8.15
C PRO A 128 -0.72 6.46 -7.20
N LYS A 129 -0.99 7.13 -6.09
CA LYS A 129 -0.10 7.23 -4.94
C LYS A 129 -0.58 6.27 -3.86
N PHE A 130 0.31 5.41 -3.40
CA PHE A 130 -0.01 4.34 -2.45
C PHE A 130 0.45 4.68 -1.03
N PHE A 131 -0.33 4.26 -0.05
CA PHE A 131 0.01 4.33 1.36
C PHE A 131 -0.74 3.24 2.13
N LYS A 132 -0.02 2.32 2.79
CA LYS A 132 -0.61 1.14 3.48
C LYS A 132 -1.58 0.39 2.57
N ASN A 133 -2.80 0.20 3.00
CA ASN A 133 -3.87 -0.48 2.26
C ASN A 133 -4.76 0.53 1.50
N SER A 134 -4.23 1.68 1.16
CA SER A 134 -4.95 2.73 0.45
C SER A 134 -4.14 3.29 -0.71
N ALA A 135 -4.85 3.87 -1.65
CA ALA A 135 -4.25 4.65 -2.73
C ALA A 135 -5.12 5.86 -3.04
N ASN A 136 -4.52 6.90 -3.60
CA ASN A 136 -5.27 7.99 -4.15
C ASN A 136 -4.79 8.32 -5.57
N ASN A 137 -5.71 8.80 -6.36
CA ASN A 137 -5.51 9.14 -7.75
C ASN A 137 -6.20 10.47 -8.07
N VAL A 138 -5.76 11.15 -9.12
CA VAL A 138 -6.46 12.32 -9.66
C VAL A 138 -7.03 11.94 -11.02
N ILE A 139 -8.33 12.13 -11.17
CA ILE A 139 -9.03 11.98 -12.45
C ILE A 139 -9.42 13.37 -12.93
N ALA A 140 -9.12 13.68 -14.18
CA ALA A 140 -9.55 14.88 -14.86
C ALA A 140 -10.56 14.51 -15.94
N PHE A 141 -11.69 15.18 -15.92
CA PHE A 141 -12.72 15.13 -16.96
C PHE A 141 -12.68 16.44 -17.75
N ILE A 142 -12.45 16.35 -19.05
CA ILE A 142 -12.50 17.49 -19.95
C ILE A 142 -13.80 17.43 -20.73
N VAL A 143 -14.64 18.41 -20.48
CA VAL A 143 -15.93 18.60 -21.12
C VAL A 143 -15.87 19.94 -21.85
N GLU A 144 -15.90 19.90 -23.19
CA GLU A 144 -15.73 21.09 -24.03
C GLU A 144 -14.41 21.82 -23.68
N ASP A 145 -14.48 23.03 -23.15
CA ASP A 145 -13.37 23.89 -22.73
C ASP A 145 -13.10 23.86 -21.20
N ARG A 146 -13.82 23.02 -20.46
CA ARG A 146 -13.72 22.94 -18.99
C ARG A 146 -13.04 21.67 -18.56
N THR A 147 -12.18 21.78 -17.55
CA THR A 147 -11.56 20.62 -16.89
C THR A 147 -12.00 20.56 -15.44
N ILE A 148 -12.56 19.44 -15.03
CA ILE A 148 -13.00 19.15 -13.66
C ILE A 148 -12.08 18.07 -13.10
N TYR A 149 -11.50 18.32 -11.94
CA TYR A 149 -10.57 17.39 -11.29
C TYR A 149 -11.23 16.75 -10.07
N PHE A 150 -11.02 15.44 -9.93
CA PHE A 150 -11.44 14.69 -8.75
C PHE A 150 -10.26 13.97 -8.12
N ASP A 151 -10.13 14.09 -6.79
CA ASP A 151 -9.35 13.15 -5.99
C ASP A 151 -10.20 11.92 -5.74
N VAL A 152 -9.71 10.77 -6.16
CA VAL A 152 -10.35 9.47 -5.97
C VAL A 152 -9.51 8.66 -4.99
N TYR A 153 -10.14 8.16 -3.95
CA TYR A 153 -9.51 7.39 -2.89
C TYR A 153 -9.94 5.93 -2.98
N PHE A 154 -8.96 5.05 -2.94
CA PHE A 154 -9.14 3.62 -2.98
C PHE A 154 -8.72 2.99 -1.65
N SER A 155 -9.35 1.90 -1.28
CA SER A 155 -8.93 1.04 -0.18
C SER A 155 -8.90 -0.41 -0.65
N LEU A 156 -7.83 -1.12 -0.27
CA LEU A 156 -7.71 -2.55 -0.52
C LEU A 156 -8.50 -3.29 0.58
N LYS A 157 -9.58 -3.96 0.20
CA LYS A 157 -10.47 -4.72 1.07
C LYS A 157 -10.56 -6.15 0.58
N SER A 158 -10.15 -7.12 1.40
CA SER A 158 -10.18 -8.55 1.04
C SER A 158 -9.52 -8.87 -0.31
N GLY A 159 -8.41 -8.18 -0.63
CA GLY A 159 -7.67 -8.36 -1.90
C GLY A 159 -8.25 -7.63 -3.11
N GLU A 160 -9.31 -6.83 -2.93
CA GLU A 160 -9.92 -6.03 -3.98
C GLU A 160 -9.84 -4.53 -3.69
N TRP A 161 -9.52 -3.75 -4.71
CA TRP A 161 -9.59 -2.30 -4.62
C TRP A 161 -11.03 -1.81 -4.72
N LYS A 162 -11.45 -1.01 -3.73
CA LYS A 162 -12.76 -0.34 -3.72
C LYS A 162 -12.56 1.17 -3.63
N ILE A 163 -13.35 1.92 -4.39
CA ILE A 163 -13.40 3.37 -4.30
C ILE A 163 -14.21 3.74 -3.06
N THR A 164 -13.56 4.47 -2.15
CA THR A 164 -14.15 4.84 -0.85
C THR A 164 -14.51 6.32 -0.75
N LYS A 165 -13.98 7.15 -1.65
CA LYS A 165 -14.27 8.58 -1.65
C LYS A 165 -13.96 9.22 -2.99
N PHE A 166 -14.80 10.18 -3.39
CA PHE A 166 -14.52 11.17 -4.42
C PHE A 166 -14.54 12.57 -3.79
N LYS A 167 -13.64 13.43 -4.24
CA LYS A 167 -13.61 14.82 -3.82
C LYS A 167 -13.27 15.69 -5.03
N GLU A 168 -14.19 16.57 -5.42
CA GLU A 168 -13.91 17.57 -6.43
C GLU A 168 -12.83 18.54 -5.91
N ARG A 169 -11.86 18.84 -6.76
CA ARG A 169 -10.87 19.92 -6.51
C ARG A 169 -11.46 21.24 -6.99
N ARG A 170 -11.66 22.12 -6.06
CA ARG A 170 -12.03 23.52 -6.34
C ARG A 170 -10.79 24.37 -6.49
#